data_3e3c2fb2735b0d41ca021aa9f3f42023
#
_entry.id   3e3c2fb2735b0d41ca021aa9f3f42023
#
_cell.length_a   1.000
_cell.length_b   1.000
_cell.length_c   1.000
_cell.angle_alpha   90.00
_cell.angle_beta   90.00
_cell.angle_gamma   90.00
#
_symmetry.space_group_name_H-M   'P 1'
#
loop_
_entity.id
_entity.type
_entity.pdbx_description
1 polymer ?
#
loop_
_entity_poly.entity_id
_entity_poly.type
_entity_poly.pdbx_seq_one_letter_code
_entity_poly.pdbx_strand_id
1 'polypeptide(L)'
;MTENEHLEKLLNLVADTLNVPKGELSKDSTRDSVEEWDSLSHIILILAIEREFQYKFSIDQIEKINSIADIVDCVSHESHVK
;
A
#
# COMPACT_ATOMS: atom_id res chain seq x y z
N MET A 1 3.99 -6.78 16.36
CA MET A 1 3.23 -6.19 15.26
C MET A 1 2.76 -7.27 14.29
N THR A 2 1.50 -7.32 14.02
CA THR A 2 0.94 -8.36 13.19
C THR A 2 0.63 -7.84 11.79
N GLU A 3 0.44 -8.78 10.88
CA GLU A 3 0.07 -8.43 9.52
C GLU A 3 -1.26 -7.70 9.48
N ASN A 4 -2.19 -8.05 10.38
CA ASN A 4 -3.47 -7.37 10.47
C ASN A 4 -3.32 -5.90 10.83
N GLU A 5 -2.39 -5.61 11.73
CA GLU A 5 -2.17 -4.22 12.11
C GLU A 5 -1.60 -3.42 10.96
N HIS A 6 -0.68 -4.02 10.20
CA HIS A 6 -0.13 -3.38 9.02
C HIS A 6 -1.23 -3.16 7.99
N LEU A 7 -2.10 -4.14 7.81
CA LEU A 7 -3.18 -4.03 6.85
C LEU A 7 -4.13 -2.90 7.21
N GLU A 8 -4.53 -2.82 8.48
CA GLU A 8 -5.45 -1.76 8.90
C GLU A 8 -4.84 -0.38 8.68
N LYS A 9 -3.60 -0.22 9.09
CA LYS A 9 -2.92 1.05 8.92
C LYS A 9 -2.80 1.40 7.44
N LEU A 10 -2.48 0.41 6.63
CA LEU A 10 -2.33 0.63 5.21
C LEU A 10 -3.65 1.00 4.55
N LEU A 11 -4.73 0.31 4.91
CA LEU A 11 -6.03 0.61 4.34
C LEU A 11 -6.46 2.04 4.64
N ASN A 12 -6.20 2.50 5.86
CA ASN A 12 -6.51 3.87 6.22
C ASN A 12 -5.71 4.85 5.37
N LEU A 13 -4.43 4.55 5.19
CA LEU A 13 -3.55 5.42 4.43
C LEU A 13 -3.96 5.45 2.95
N VAL A 14 -4.27 4.29 2.40
CA VAL A 14 -4.68 4.22 0.99
C VAL A 14 -5.99 4.95 0.77
N ALA A 15 -6.96 4.75 1.65
CA ALA A 15 -8.25 5.42 1.54
C ALA A 15 -8.06 6.93 1.56
N ASP A 16 -7.20 7.39 2.45
CA ASP A 16 -6.95 8.82 2.59
C ASP A 16 -6.22 9.38 1.37
N THR A 17 -5.22 8.65 0.90
CA THR A 17 -4.41 9.11 -0.22
C THR A 17 -5.19 9.10 -1.53
N LEU A 18 -5.94 8.05 -1.77
CA LEU A 18 -6.72 7.92 -3.01
C LEU A 18 -8.09 8.59 -2.92
N ASN A 19 -8.44 9.03 -1.72
CA ASN A 19 -9.73 9.72 -1.50
C ASN A 19 -10.91 8.80 -1.83
N VAL A 20 -10.84 7.58 -1.35
CA VAL A 20 -11.93 6.62 -1.50
C VAL A 20 -12.37 6.15 -0.13
N PRO A 21 -13.62 5.71 0.02
CA PRO A 21 -14.09 5.20 1.31
C PRO A 21 -13.32 3.94 1.71
N LYS A 22 -12.90 3.89 2.96
CA LYS A 22 -12.16 2.73 3.45
C LYS A 22 -12.97 1.44 3.28
N GLY A 23 -14.28 1.55 3.42
CA GLY A 23 -15.13 0.37 3.28
C GLY A 23 -15.12 -0.27 1.92
N GLU A 24 -14.64 0.45 0.92
CA GLU A 24 -14.53 -0.10 -0.43
C GLU A 24 -13.19 -0.73 -0.71
N LEU A 25 -12.30 -0.70 0.27
CA LEU A 25 -10.96 -1.25 0.11
C LEU A 25 -10.80 -2.51 0.92
N SER A 26 -10.00 -3.42 0.39
CA SER A 26 -9.68 -4.64 1.11
C SER A 26 -8.30 -5.10 0.67
N LYS A 27 -7.84 -6.16 1.30
CA LYS A 27 -6.57 -6.77 0.95
C LYS A 27 -6.54 -7.16 -0.53
N ASP A 28 -7.70 -7.50 -1.08
CA ASP A 28 -7.79 -7.96 -2.47
C ASP A 28 -7.95 -6.83 -3.48
N SER A 29 -8.05 -5.60 -3.04
CA SER A 29 -8.17 -4.48 -3.95
C SER A 29 -6.93 -4.36 -4.82
N THR A 30 -7.13 -4.11 -6.10
CA THR A 30 -6.04 -4.00 -7.07
C THR A 30 -6.12 -2.66 -7.78
N ARG A 31 -5.04 -2.34 -8.50
CA ARG A 31 -5.03 -1.12 -9.28
C ARG A 31 -6.13 -1.11 -10.34
N ASP A 32 -6.45 -2.29 -10.87
CA ASP A 32 -7.52 -2.38 -11.86
C ASP A 32 -8.89 -2.21 -11.24
N SER A 33 -9.07 -2.65 -10.01
CA SER A 33 -10.38 -2.61 -9.38
C SER A 33 -10.67 -1.27 -8.72
N VAL A 34 -9.65 -0.46 -8.44
CA VAL A 34 -9.82 0.83 -7.81
C VAL A 34 -9.50 1.92 -8.83
N GLU A 35 -10.52 2.55 -9.34
CA GLU A 35 -10.38 3.51 -10.42
C GLU A 35 -9.43 4.64 -10.05
N GLU A 36 -9.45 5.07 -8.81
CA GLU A 36 -8.62 6.18 -8.35
C GLU A 36 -7.14 5.82 -8.25
N TRP A 37 -6.82 4.57 -8.36
CA TRP A 37 -5.44 4.10 -8.20
C TRP A 37 -4.76 4.01 -9.56
N ASP A 38 -4.53 5.17 -10.16
CA ASP A 38 -3.86 5.23 -11.45
C ASP A 38 -2.35 5.42 -11.26
N SER A 39 -1.65 5.65 -12.37
CA SER A 39 -0.20 5.72 -12.34
C SER A 39 0.34 6.82 -11.43
N LEU A 40 -0.26 8.00 -11.52
CA LEU A 40 0.19 9.10 -10.69
C LEU A 40 -0.13 8.85 -9.22
N SER A 41 -1.34 8.40 -8.97
CA SER A 41 -1.75 8.09 -7.60
C SER A 41 -0.89 6.99 -7.00
N HIS A 42 -0.46 6.03 -7.83
CA HIS A 42 0.39 4.96 -7.35
C HIS A 42 1.71 5.50 -6.80
N ILE A 43 2.33 6.42 -7.52
CA ILE A 43 3.58 7.01 -7.05
C ILE A 43 3.36 7.80 -5.76
N ILE A 44 2.30 8.58 -5.72
CA ILE A 44 2.00 9.37 -4.53
C ILE A 44 1.75 8.44 -3.34
N LEU A 45 1.03 7.35 -3.58
CA LEU A 45 0.74 6.39 -2.53
C LEU A 45 2.02 5.72 -2.02
N ILE A 46 2.91 5.35 -2.93
CA ILE A 46 4.17 4.72 -2.54
C ILE A 46 4.97 5.66 -1.63
N LEU A 47 5.04 6.94 -1.99
CA LEU A 47 5.76 7.90 -1.18
C LEU A 47 5.14 8.07 0.20
N ALA A 48 3.81 8.06 0.26
CA ALA A 48 3.11 8.17 1.53
C ALA A 48 3.39 6.96 2.41
N ILE A 49 3.41 5.77 1.81
CA ILE A 49 3.67 4.54 2.55
C ILE A 49 5.10 4.52 3.06
N GLU A 50 6.05 4.96 2.24
CA GLU A 50 7.44 5.00 2.68
C GLU A 50 7.60 5.87 3.91
N ARG A 51 6.91 6.99 3.93
CA ARG A 51 6.97 7.91 5.05
C ARG A 51 6.30 7.31 6.29
N GLU A 52 5.13 6.74 6.11
CA GLU A 52 4.33 6.26 7.23
C GLU A 52 4.92 5.02 7.86
N PHE A 53 5.46 4.12 7.05
CA PHE A 53 6.02 2.86 7.52
C PHE A 53 7.52 2.89 7.65
N GLN A 54 8.15 4.01 7.30
CA GLN A 54 9.60 4.16 7.32
C GLN A 54 10.26 3.03 6.55
N TYR A 55 9.78 2.83 5.34
CA TYR A 55 10.20 1.76 4.47
C TYR A 55 10.64 2.36 3.13
N LYS A 56 11.58 1.71 2.46
CA LYS A 56 12.06 2.19 1.18
C LYS A 56 11.82 1.13 0.12
N PHE A 57 10.98 1.47 -0.86
CA PHE A 57 10.71 0.57 -1.97
C PHE A 57 11.75 0.75 -3.05
N SER A 58 12.15 -0.36 -3.68
CA SER A 58 12.96 -0.30 -4.88
C SER A 58 12.06 0.01 -6.08
N ILE A 59 12.67 0.46 -7.16
CA ILE A 59 11.92 0.72 -8.40
C ILE A 59 11.20 -0.56 -8.83
N ASP A 60 11.90 -1.68 -8.72
CA ASP A 60 11.34 -2.97 -9.12
C ASP A 60 10.10 -3.30 -8.29
N GLN A 61 10.17 -3.07 -6.99
CA GLN A 61 9.02 -3.33 -6.13
C GLN A 61 7.84 -2.43 -6.49
N ILE A 62 8.13 -1.16 -6.76
CA ILE A 62 7.08 -0.21 -7.09
C ILE A 62 6.34 -0.65 -8.34
N GLU A 63 7.06 -1.12 -9.34
CA GLU A 63 6.47 -1.54 -10.59
C GLU A 63 5.65 -2.82 -10.44
N LYS A 64 6.04 -3.69 -9.53
CA LYS A 64 5.37 -4.97 -9.36
C LYS A 64 4.16 -4.91 -8.46
N ILE A 65 4.06 -3.86 -7.65
CA ILE A 65 2.92 -3.73 -6.75
C ILE A 65 1.65 -3.49 -7.55
N ASN A 66 0.68 -4.37 -7.37
CA ASN A 66 -0.58 -4.30 -8.10
C ASN A 66 -1.80 -4.42 -7.19
N SER A 67 -1.59 -4.69 -5.91
CA SER A 67 -2.68 -4.87 -4.97
C SER A 67 -2.27 -4.41 -3.58
N ILE A 68 -3.26 -4.27 -2.72
CA ILE A 68 -3.00 -3.94 -1.32
C ILE A 68 -2.18 -5.06 -0.68
N ALA A 69 -2.50 -6.31 -1.01
CA ALA A 69 -1.76 -7.44 -0.46
C ALA A 69 -0.27 -7.37 -0.82
N ASP A 70 0.05 -6.93 -2.03
CA ASP A 70 1.44 -6.79 -2.43
C ASP A 70 2.18 -5.81 -1.53
N ILE A 71 1.51 -4.72 -1.20
CA ILE A 71 2.13 -3.69 -0.36
C ILE A 71 2.34 -4.21 1.05
N VAL A 72 1.32 -4.87 1.60
CA VAL A 72 1.42 -5.43 2.95
C VAL A 72 2.58 -6.42 3.01
N ASP A 73 2.71 -7.23 1.98
CA ASP A 73 3.77 -8.22 1.92
C ASP A 73 5.14 -7.56 1.98
N CYS A 74 5.31 -6.48 1.23
CA CYS A 74 6.58 -5.76 1.22
C CYS A 74 6.92 -5.18 2.59
N VAL A 75 5.99 -4.45 3.19
CA VAL A 75 6.29 -3.76 4.45
C VAL A 75 6.41 -4.76 5.60
N SER A 76 5.68 -5.87 5.53
CA SER A 76 5.79 -6.88 6.57
C SER A 76 7.14 -7.57 6.53
N HIS A 77 7.64 -7.85 5.33
CA HIS A 77 8.93 -8.51 5.18
C HIS A 77 10.06 -7.60 5.63
N GLU A 78 9.93 -6.32 5.40
CA GLU A 78 10.98 -5.38 5.76
C GLU A 78 11.29 -5.44 7.25
N SER A 79 10.29 -5.66 8.08
CA SER A 79 10.48 -5.66 9.51
C SER A 79 11.36 -6.82 9.97
N HIS A 80 11.57 -7.82 9.13
CA HIS A 80 12.41 -8.97 9.47
C HIS A 80 13.87 -8.76 9.12
N VAL A 81 14.11 -7.88 8.20
CA VAL A 81 15.46 -7.69 7.69
C VAL A 81 16.38 -7.09 8.73
N LYS A 82 15.82 -6.26 9.57
CA LYS A 82 16.60 -5.61 10.61
C LYS A 82 16.75 -6.47 11.81
#